data_23551927ffd3a00ff6253e8ed0e6fb04
#
_entry.id   23551927ffd3a00ff6253e8ed0e6fb04
#
_cell.length_a   1.000
_cell.length_b   1.000
_cell.length_c   1.000
_cell.angle_alpha   90.00
_cell.angle_beta   90.00
_cell.angle_gamma   90.00
#
_symmetry.space_group_name_H-M   'P 1'
#
loop_
_entity.id
_entity.type
_entity.pdbx_description
1 polymer ?
#
loop_
_entity_poly.entity_id
_entity_poly.type
_entity_poly.pdbx_seq_one_letter_code
_entity_poly.pdbx_strand_id
1 'polypeptide(L)'
;MKILDNFANIGKAVLIQSIGLQKNYIEVKESETSVIDYNNAACTDCKYKAFIQAFAPDSEAYLSACEACRNCPHKIFTQKTEYKKIYHNATNRFGYKPRLKTNAIKLLLLLHFYHPDRFGIIKNIDIRELAEHLHCDIKTVKNNLEILNRYAYVTYARTDSYIITLCLNDYTSYYLPARQGGRGFIVLSKKLLSQILEID
;
A
#
# COMPACT_ATOMS: atom_id res chain seq x y z
N MET A 1 6.28 -1.44 35.98
CA MET A 1 6.05 -2.38 34.86
C MET A 1 4.58 -2.32 34.47
N LYS A 2 4.29 -1.94 33.22
CA LYS A 2 2.89 -1.95 32.73
C LYS A 2 2.41 -3.37 32.57
N ILE A 3 1.16 -3.62 32.99
CA ILE A 3 0.50 -4.91 32.77
C ILE A 3 0.16 -5.01 31.30
N LEU A 4 0.64 -6.05 30.62
CA LEU A 4 0.28 -6.33 29.22
C LEU A 4 -1.12 -6.97 29.16
N ASP A 5 -1.87 -6.64 28.11
CA ASP A 5 -3.14 -7.29 27.80
C ASP A 5 -2.98 -8.80 27.58
N ASN A 6 -4.02 -9.57 27.90
CA ASN A 6 -4.03 -11.00 27.64
C ASN A 6 -4.17 -11.32 26.14
N PHE A 7 -4.77 -10.41 25.38
CA PHE A 7 -4.99 -10.50 23.94
C PHE A 7 -4.78 -9.13 23.31
N ALA A 8 -4.28 -9.11 22.08
CA ALA A 8 -4.16 -7.90 21.30
C ALA A 8 -4.69 -8.11 19.88
N ASN A 9 -5.28 -7.05 19.32
CA ASN A 9 -5.71 -7.01 17.92
C ASN A 9 -4.59 -6.45 17.06
N ILE A 10 -4.16 -7.25 16.08
CA ILE A 10 -3.08 -6.86 15.16
C ILE A 10 -3.63 -6.80 13.75
N GLY A 11 -3.49 -5.67 13.08
CA GLY A 11 -3.97 -5.49 11.71
C GLY A 11 -3.37 -6.51 10.76
N LYS A 12 -4.20 -7.20 9.98
CA LYS A 12 -3.76 -8.19 8.98
C LYS A 12 -2.76 -7.59 8.00
N ALA A 13 -3.05 -6.37 7.51
CA ALA A 13 -2.16 -5.69 6.59
C ALA A 13 -0.81 -5.36 7.22
N VAL A 14 -0.81 -4.89 8.48
CA VAL A 14 0.40 -4.56 9.23
C VAL A 14 1.29 -5.79 9.40
N LEU A 15 0.70 -6.93 9.76
CA LEU A 15 1.44 -8.19 9.91
C LEU A 15 2.03 -8.64 8.57
N ILE A 16 1.22 -8.72 7.51
CA ILE A 16 1.66 -9.14 6.18
C ILE A 16 2.79 -8.25 5.66
N GLN A 17 2.68 -6.94 5.86
CA GLN A 17 3.71 -5.97 5.47
C GLN A 17 5.00 -6.17 6.27
N SER A 18 4.89 -6.32 7.59
CA SER A 18 6.06 -6.42 8.48
C SER A 18 6.94 -7.65 8.18
N ILE A 19 6.34 -8.77 7.78
CA ILE A 19 7.05 -10.00 7.40
C ILE A 19 7.42 -10.08 5.91
N GLY A 20 7.05 -9.07 5.13
CA GLY A 20 7.40 -8.98 3.71
C GLY A 20 6.58 -9.89 2.79
N LEU A 21 5.40 -10.34 3.21
CA LEU A 21 4.49 -11.17 2.40
C LEU A 21 3.55 -10.35 1.51
N GLN A 22 3.90 -9.12 1.18
CA GLN A 22 3.13 -8.32 0.22
C GLN A 22 3.23 -8.93 -1.17
N LYS A 23 2.06 -9.21 -1.75
CA LYS A 23 1.99 -9.71 -3.12
C LYS A 23 1.87 -8.56 -4.11
N ASN A 24 2.55 -8.69 -5.25
CA ASN A 24 2.26 -7.89 -6.42
C ASN A 24 0.82 -8.20 -6.87
N TYR A 25 0.09 -7.18 -7.28
CA TYR A 25 -1.23 -7.38 -7.84
C TYR A 25 -1.37 -6.62 -9.16
N ILE A 26 -2.28 -7.10 -9.99
CA ILE A 26 -2.61 -6.50 -11.28
C ILE A 26 -3.95 -5.81 -11.13
N GLU A 27 -3.96 -4.51 -11.34
CA GLU A 27 -5.18 -3.74 -11.48
C GLU A 27 -5.54 -3.65 -12.97
N VAL A 28 -6.76 -3.99 -13.31
CA VAL A 28 -7.27 -3.78 -14.67
C VAL A 28 -8.11 -2.51 -14.65
N LYS A 29 -7.61 -1.46 -15.30
CA LYS A 29 -8.38 -0.23 -15.51
C LYS A 29 -9.08 -0.31 -16.83
N GLU A 30 -10.37 -0.11 -16.78
CA GLU A 30 -11.22 0.06 -17.94
C GLU A 30 -11.27 1.57 -18.27
N SER A 31 -11.03 1.90 -19.53
CA SER A 31 -11.18 3.25 -20.04
C SER A 31 -11.92 3.22 -21.36
N GLU A 32 -12.94 4.04 -21.48
CA GLU A 32 -13.65 4.25 -22.73
C GLU A 32 -12.99 5.39 -23.50
N THR A 33 -12.58 5.10 -24.73
CA THR A 33 -12.00 6.09 -25.62
C THR A 33 -12.86 6.21 -26.87
N SER A 34 -13.14 7.44 -27.28
CA SER A 34 -13.83 7.70 -28.54
C SER A 34 -12.82 7.63 -29.68
N VAL A 35 -12.96 6.66 -30.56
CA VAL A 35 -12.12 6.46 -31.73
C VAL A 35 -12.93 6.65 -32.99
N ILE A 36 -12.27 7.08 -34.10
CA ILE A 36 -12.96 7.24 -35.39
C ILE A 36 -13.32 5.84 -35.90
N ASP A 37 -14.60 5.65 -36.22
CA ASP A 37 -15.06 4.44 -36.88
C ASP A 37 -14.76 4.46 -38.38
N TYR A 38 -13.71 3.78 -38.77
CA TYR A 38 -13.30 3.65 -40.17
C TYR A 38 -14.15 2.65 -40.99
N ASN A 39 -15.10 1.96 -40.35
CA ASN A 39 -15.97 0.99 -41.04
C ASN A 39 -17.30 1.60 -41.49
N ASN A 40 -17.52 2.90 -41.23
CA ASN A 40 -18.71 3.58 -41.73
C ASN A 40 -18.65 3.75 -43.26
N ALA A 41 -19.81 3.92 -43.87
CA ALA A 41 -19.95 4.03 -45.33
C ALA A 41 -19.13 5.16 -45.95
N ALA A 42 -18.99 6.31 -45.27
CA ALA A 42 -18.21 7.45 -45.76
C ALA A 42 -16.68 7.18 -45.78
N CYS A 43 -16.22 6.17 -45.03
CA CYS A 43 -14.80 5.78 -44.96
C CYS A 43 -14.45 4.61 -45.88
N THR A 44 -15.43 3.97 -46.54
CA THR A 44 -15.18 2.75 -47.36
C THR A 44 -14.20 3.02 -48.51
N ASP A 45 -14.43 4.10 -49.29
CA ASP A 45 -13.58 4.46 -50.42
C ASP A 45 -12.72 5.72 -50.16
N CYS A 46 -12.46 6.03 -48.89
CA CYS A 46 -11.74 7.22 -48.52
C CYS A 46 -10.21 7.07 -48.74
N LYS A 47 -9.65 7.94 -49.58
CA LYS A 47 -8.20 7.96 -49.87
C LYS A 47 -7.33 8.13 -48.61
N TYR A 48 -7.76 8.90 -47.62
CA TYR A 48 -7.02 9.13 -46.40
C TYR A 48 -7.00 7.87 -45.50
N LYS A 49 -8.07 7.08 -45.45
CA LYS A 49 -8.06 5.77 -44.80
C LYS A 49 -7.06 4.85 -45.47
N ALA A 50 -7.02 4.80 -46.81
CA ALA A 50 -6.05 4.00 -47.55
C ALA A 50 -4.60 4.41 -47.20
N PHE A 51 -4.33 5.70 -47.08
CA PHE A 51 -3.00 6.21 -46.70
C PHE A 51 -2.63 5.84 -45.25
N ILE A 52 -3.56 5.95 -44.30
CA ILE A 52 -3.31 5.54 -42.91
C ILE A 52 -2.99 4.05 -42.83
N GLN A 53 -3.56 3.23 -43.71
CA GLN A 53 -3.28 1.78 -43.73
C GLN A 53 -2.00 1.40 -44.48
N ALA A 54 -1.61 2.20 -45.46
CA ALA A 54 -0.48 1.88 -46.36
C ALA A 54 0.88 2.45 -45.93
N PHE A 55 0.88 3.54 -45.17
CA PHE A 55 2.13 4.24 -44.83
C PHE A 55 2.51 4.05 -43.37
N ALA A 56 3.83 4.15 -43.10
CA ALA A 56 4.35 4.07 -41.73
C ALA A 56 3.83 5.23 -40.87
N PRO A 57 3.58 5.01 -39.55
CA PRO A 57 2.97 5.98 -38.63
C PRO A 57 3.68 7.34 -38.52
N ASP A 58 4.95 7.41 -38.86
CA ASP A 58 5.84 8.60 -38.80
C ASP A 58 6.06 9.28 -40.17
N SER A 59 5.51 8.72 -41.22
CA SER A 59 5.63 9.31 -42.54
C SER A 59 4.77 10.58 -42.70
N GLU A 60 5.22 11.53 -43.50
CA GLU A 60 4.49 12.77 -43.78
C GLU A 60 3.09 12.48 -44.37
N ALA A 61 3.02 11.47 -45.26
CA ALA A 61 1.76 11.03 -45.85
C ALA A 61 0.77 10.50 -44.81
N TYR A 62 1.24 9.71 -43.84
CA TYR A 62 0.40 9.21 -42.74
C TYR A 62 -0.08 10.36 -41.85
N LEU A 63 0.81 11.26 -41.43
CA LEU A 63 0.48 12.39 -40.55
C LEU A 63 -0.53 13.34 -41.21
N SER A 64 -0.35 13.66 -42.50
CA SER A 64 -1.28 14.47 -43.29
C SER A 64 -2.66 13.78 -43.43
N ALA A 65 -2.68 12.47 -43.65
CA ALA A 65 -3.95 11.71 -43.71
C ALA A 65 -4.67 11.67 -42.34
N CYS A 66 -3.93 11.55 -41.23
CA CYS A 66 -4.49 11.60 -39.87
C CYS A 66 -5.11 12.98 -39.58
N GLU A 67 -4.46 14.06 -39.98
CA GLU A 67 -4.98 15.42 -39.82
C GLU A 67 -6.27 15.63 -40.65
N ALA A 68 -6.27 15.19 -41.90
CA ALA A 68 -7.46 15.22 -42.73
C ALA A 68 -8.62 14.42 -42.13
N CYS A 69 -8.37 13.24 -41.56
CA CYS A 69 -9.39 12.44 -40.86
C CYS A 69 -9.91 13.13 -39.59
N ARG A 70 -9.08 13.81 -38.84
CA ARG A 70 -9.51 14.57 -37.64
C ARG A 70 -10.48 15.69 -38.01
N ASN A 71 -10.29 16.32 -39.15
CA ASN A 71 -11.09 17.44 -39.63
C ASN A 71 -12.23 17.01 -40.57
N CYS A 72 -12.41 15.72 -40.81
CA CYS A 72 -13.45 15.20 -41.72
C CYS A 72 -14.85 15.46 -41.16
N PRO A 73 -15.76 16.09 -41.97
CA PRO A 73 -17.15 16.36 -41.56
C PRO A 73 -18.02 15.08 -41.47
N HIS A 74 -17.58 13.99 -42.10
CA HIS A 74 -18.30 12.71 -42.14
C HIS A 74 -17.79 11.70 -41.13
N LYS A 75 -16.86 12.11 -40.24
CA LYS A 75 -16.34 11.21 -39.22
C LYS A 75 -17.43 10.80 -38.24
N ILE A 76 -17.48 9.52 -37.95
CA ILE A 76 -18.31 8.94 -36.90
C ILE A 76 -17.40 8.41 -35.82
N PHE A 77 -17.76 8.63 -34.56
CA PHE A 77 -17.04 8.09 -33.44
C PHE A 77 -17.75 6.86 -32.91
N THR A 78 -16.96 5.83 -32.59
CA THR A 78 -17.39 4.69 -31.79
C THR A 78 -16.68 4.66 -30.47
N GLN A 79 -17.33 4.16 -29.44
CA GLN A 79 -16.72 3.94 -28.14
C GLN A 79 -15.91 2.64 -28.19
N LYS A 80 -14.63 2.74 -27.85
CA LYS A 80 -13.76 1.59 -27.71
C LYS A 80 -13.37 1.45 -26.26
N THR A 81 -13.71 0.33 -25.68
CA THR A 81 -13.27 -0.02 -24.32
C THR A 81 -11.87 -0.58 -24.38
N GLU A 82 -10.94 0.07 -23.69
CA GLU A 82 -9.57 -0.40 -23.55
C GLU A 82 -9.31 -0.84 -22.11
N TYR A 83 -8.75 -2.02 -21.95
CA TYR A 83 -8.36 -2.59 -20.68
C TYR A 83 -6.84 -2.44 -20.50
N LYS A 84 -6.44 -1.57 -19.59
CA LYS A 84 -5.03 -1.38 -19.24
C LYS A 84 -4.69 -2.15 -18.00
N LYS A 85 -3.79 -3.12 -18.11
CA LYS A 85 -3.22 -3.82 -16.95
C LYS A 85 -2.13 -2.95 -16.32
N ILE A 86 -2.36 -2.56 -15.07
CA ILE A 86 -1.39 -1.83 -14.27
C ILE A 86 -0.78 -2.82 -13.28
N TYR A 87 0.52 -3.05 -13.40
CA TYR A 87 1.27 -3.91 -12.48
C TYR A 87 1.70 -3.07 -11.28
N HIS A 88 1.13 -3.37 -10.13
CA HIS A 88 1.54 -2.78 -8.87
C HIS A 88 2.58 -3.68 -8.22
N ASN A 89 3.84 -3.29 -8.36
CA ASN A 89 4.89 -3.89 -7.57
C ASN A 89 4.75 -3.43 -6.12
N ALA A 90 5.17 -4.26 -5.18
CA ALA A 90 5.20 -3.90 -3.76
C ALA A 90 6.03 -2.62 -3.49
N THR A 91 6.84 -2.15 -4.45
CA THR A 91 7.64 -0.92 -4.38
C THR A 91 6.88 0.35 -4.80
N ASN A 92 5.69 0.24 -5.40
CA ASN A 92 4.97 1.40 -5.93
C ASN A 92 3.83 1.87 -5.03
N ARG A 93 3.84 3.14 -4.71
CA ARG A 93 2.80 4.09 -4.24
C ARG A 93 1.85 3.71 -3.10
N PHE A 94 1.54 2.44 -2.84
CA PHE A 94 0.58 2.04 -1.81
C PHE A 94 1.25 1.54 -0.53
N GLY A 95 2.30 2.24 -0.10
CA GLY A 95 2.91 1.98 1.19
C GLY A 95 3.67 0.67 1.25
N TYR A 96 4.49 0.38 0.22
CA TYR A 96 5.50 -0.65 0.39
C TYR A 96 6.30 -0.35 1.65
N LYS A 97 6.19 -1.28 2.57
CA LYS A 97 7.02 -1.28 3.76
C LYS A 97 8.03 -2.41 3.61
N PRO A 98 9.33 -2.14 3.70
CA PRO A 98 10.30 -3.21 3.61
C PRO A 98 10.10 -4.21 4.76
N ARG A 99 10.48 -5.47 4.50
CA ARG A 99 10.47 -6.51 5.53
C ARG A 99 11.27 -6.03 6.75
N LEU A 100 10.65 -6.12 7.91
CA LEU A 100 11.30 -5.81 9.17
C LEU A 100 12.25 -6.94 9.59
N LYS A 101 13.29 -6.59 10.33
CA LYS A 101 14.11 -7.58 11.05
C LYS A 101 13.35 -8.12 12.26
N THR A 102 13.71 -9.30 12.72
CA THR A 102 13.05 -10.03 13.83
C THR A 102 12.76 -9.14 15.03
N ASN A 103 13.74 -8.43 15.57
CA ASN A 103 13.55 -7.58 16.74
C ASN A 103 12.57 -6.40 16.49
N ALA A 104 12.51 -5.86 15.29
CA ALA A 104 11.53 -4.84 14.96
C ALA A 104 10.11 -5.42 14.86
N ILE A 105 9.96 -6.66 14.37
CA ILE A 105 8.67 -7.37 14.36
C ILE A 105 8.23 -7.67 15.79
N LYS A 106 9.13 -8.23 16.63
CA LYS A 106 8.85 -8.50 18.04
C LYS A 106 8.40 -7.24 18.79
N LEU A 107 9.11 -6.12 18.58
CA LEU A 107 8.74 -4.83 19.16
C LEU A 107 7.36 -4.36 18.68
N LEU A 108 7.10 -4.44 17.37
CA LEU A 108 5.81 -4.04 16.80
C LEU A 108 4.65 -4.86 17.40
N LEU A 109 4.81 -6.17 17.52
CA LEU A 109 3.82 -7.05 18.14
C LEU A 109 3.63 -6.71 19.62
N LEU A 110 4.71 -6.56 20.38
CA LEU A 110 4.68 -6.22 21.80
C LEU A 110 3.91 -4.91 22.07
N LEU A 111 4.11 -3.88 21.24
CA LEU A 111 3.43 -2.60 21.38
C LEU A 111 1.90 -2.72 21.32
N HIS A 112 1.35 -3.67 20.57
CA HIS A 112 -0.10 -3.87 20.53
C HIS A 112 -0.67 -4.38 21.86
N PHE A 113 0.15 -4.93 22.76
CA PHE A 113 -0.25 -5.40 24.08
C PHE A 113 -0.19 -4.32 25.18
N TYR A 114 0.21 -3.09 24.83
CA TYR A 114 0.35 -1.97 25.77
C TYR A 114 -0.91 -1.11 25.92
N HIS A 115 -2.10 -1.68 25.80
CA HIS A 115 -3.39 -0.99 25.95
C HIS A 115 -3.52 0.24 25.03
N PRO A 116 -3.42 0.09 23.70
CA PRO A 116 -3.68 1.20 22.81
C PRO A 116 -5.13 1.70 22.98
N ASP A 117 -5.31 3.00 22.98
CA ASP A 117 -6.66 3.57 22.97
C ASP A 117 -7.35 3.34 21.60
N ARG A 118 -8.59 3.83 21.45
CA ARG A 118 -9.36 3.68 20.21
C ARG A 118 -8.67 4.24 18.95
N PHE A 119 -7.69 5.11 19.12
CA PHE A 119 -6.91 5.69 18.03
C PHE A 119 -5.54 5.03 17.85
N GLY A 120 -5.21 4.04 18.68
CA GLY A 120 -3.91 3.38 18.68
C GLY A 120 -2.84 4.10 19.48
N ILE A 121 -3.22 5.06 20.34
CA ILE A 121 -2.26 5.83 21.15
C ILE A 121 -1.95 5.08 22.43
N ILE A 122 -0.67 4.96 22.73
CA ILE A 122 -0.13 4.35 23.94
C ILE A 122 0.72 5.41 24.64
N LYS A 123 0.33 5.78 25.88
CA LYS A 123 1.02 6.83 26.63
C LYS A 123 1.99 6.22 27.65
N ASN A 124 3.05 6.97 27.94
CA ASN A 124 4.00 6.67 29.02
C ASN A 124 4.62 5.26 28.92
N ILE A 125 5.15 4.91 27.76
CA ILE A 125 5.92 3.67 27.55
C ILE A 125 7.34 3.90 28.03
N ASP A 126 7.84 3.06 28.92
CA ASP A 126 9.26 3.06 29.30
C ASP A 126 10.06 2.17 28.35
N ILE A 127 11.04 2.76 27.66
CA ILE A 127 11.92 2.03 26.72
C ILE A 127 12.73 0.95 27.44
N ARG A 128 12.99 1.09 28.75
CA ARG A 128 13.71 0.08 29.55
C ARG A 128 12.85 -1.17 29.74
N GLU A 129 11.55 -1.01 30.04
CA GLU A 129 10.61 -2.14 30.09
C GLU A 129 10.50 -2.86 28.74
N LEU A 130 10.51 -2.11 27.61
CA LEU A 130 10.56 -2.73 26.29
C LEU A 130 11.82 -3.55 26.06
N ALA A 131 12.98 -3.05 26.53
CA ALA A 131 14.26 -3.75 26.43
C ALA A 131 14.25 -5.05 27.25
N GLU A 132 13.68 -5.03 28.46
CA GLU A 132 13.50 -6.22 29.30
C GLU A 132 12.63 -7.28 28.62
N HIS A 133 11.45 -6.89 28.09
CA HIS A 133 10.55 -7.80 27.40
C HIS A 133 11.16 -8.40 26.12
N LEU A 134 12.02 -7.66 25.43
CA LEU A 134 12.65 -8.09 24.18
C LEU A 134 13.99 -8.79 24.41
N HIS A 135 14.45 -8.91 25.67
CA HIS A 135 15.75 -9.45 26.05
C HIS A 135 16.90 -8.81 25.25
N CYS A 136 16.88 -7.47 25.09
CA CYS A 136 17.89 -6.74 24.34
C CYS A 136 18.26 -5.41 25.02
N ASP A 137 19.29 -4.75 24.50
CA ASP A 137 19.72 -3.46 25.04
C ASP A 137 18.79 -2.29 24.59
N ILE A 138 18.81 -1.22 25.37
CA ILE A 138 18.03 0.01 25.14
C ILE A 138 18.36 0.62 23.77
N LYS A 139 19.60 0.53 23.30
CA LYS A 139 20.03 1.05 22.00
C LYS A 139 19.33 0.29 20.86
N THR A 140 19.22 -1.03 20.99
CA THR A 140 18.48 -1.87 20.04
C THR A 140 17.02 -1.49 19.99
N VAL A 141 16.34 -1.25 21.12
CA VAL A 141 14.96 -0.77 21.16
C VAL A 141 14.83 0.58 20.46
N LYS A 142 15.70 1.54 20.77
CA LYS A 142 15.68 2.87 20.12
C LYS A 142 15.84 2.78 18.61
N ASN A 143 16.80 1.97 18.14
CA ASN A 143 17.00 1.76 16.70
C ASN A 143 15.79 1.12 16.02
N ASN A 144 15.16 0.13 16.66
CA ASN A 144 13.96 -0.50 16.12
C ASN A 144 12.76 0.46 16.13
N LEU A 145 12.59 1.30 17.14
CA LEU A 145 11.57 2.36 17.15
C LEU A 145 11.77 3.35 15.98
N GLU A 146 12.99 3.74 15.69
CA GLU A 146 13.30 4.60 14.54
C GLU A 146 12.98 3.91 13.20
N ILE A 147 13.27 2.61 13.07
CA ILE A 147 12.91 1.83 11.89
C ILE A 147 11.40 1.77 11.73
N LEU A 148 10.66 1.46 12.81
CA LEU A 148 9.20 1.42 12.78
C LEU A 148 8.58 2.77 12.44
N ASN A 149 9.15 3.86 12.95
CA ASN A 149 8.71 5.22 12.62
C ASN A 149 9.01 5.59 11.17
N ARG A 150 10.23 5.32 10.70
CA ARG A 150 10.65 5.57 9.31
C ARG A 150 9.76 4.86 8.29
N TYR A 151 9.32 3.66 8.60
CA TYR A 151 8.44 2.87 7.73
C TYR A 151 6.95 3.07 8.05
N ALA A 152 6.63 4.10 8.84
CA ALA A 152 5.27 4.47 9.19
C ALA A 152 4.41 3.33 9.77
N TYR A 153 5.02 2.43 10.57
CA TYR A 153 4.27 1.50 11.41
C TYR A 153 3.79 2.17 12.69
N VAL A 154 4.63 3.05 13.23
CA VAL A 154 4.34 3.83 14.43
C VAL A 154 4.77 5.27 14.23
N THR A 155 4.20 6.15 15.03
CA THR A 155 4.69 7.52 15.23
C THR A 155 4.88 7.73 16.72
N TYR A 156 6.00 8.27 17.16
CA TYR A 156 6.23 8.48 18.57
C TYR A 156 6.85 9.84 18.89
N ALA A 157 6.57 10.32 20.10
CA ALA A 157 7.19 11.49 20.68
C ALA A 157 7.87 11.11 22.02
N ARG A 158 9.01 11.71 22.30
CA ARG A 158 9.71 11.55 23.58
C ARG A 158 9.12 12.53 24.59
N THR A 159 8.73 12.01 25.74
CA THR A 159 8.31 12.83 26.87
C THR A 159 9.50 13.03 27.82
N ASP A 160 10.39 12.04 27.92
CA ASP A 160 11.60 12.06 28.73
C ASP A 160 12.68 11.19 28.05
N SER A 161 13.86 11.06 28.63
CA SER A 161 14.98 10.28 28.11
C SER A 161 14.64 8.81 27.84
N TYR A 162 13.71 8.25 28.62
CA TYR A 162 13.27 6.86 28.53
C TYR A 162 11.76 6.69 28.34
N ILE A 163 10.98 7.75 28.44
CA ILE A 163 9.52 7.68 28.32
C ILE A 163 9.07 8.24 26.99
N ILE A 164 8.24 7.46 26.30
CA ILE A 164 7.65 7.85 25.02
C ILE A 164 6.11 7.75 25.05
N THR A 165 5.48 8.54 24.23
CA THR A 165 4.09 8.36 23.80
C THR A 165 4.12 7.95 22.33
N LEU A 166 3.39 6.89 21.99
CA LEU A 166 3.44 6.26 20.68
C LEU A 166 2.03 6.10 20.12
N CYS A 167 1.88 6.24 18.81
CA CYS A 167 0.67 5.91 18.06
C CYS A 167 0.98 4.75 17.10
N LEU A 168 0.16 3.70 17.14
CA LEU A 168 0.13 2.65 16.14
C LEU A 168 -0.57 3.21 14.89
N ASN A 169 0.16 3.37 13.80
CA ASN A 169 -0.41 3.95 12.59
C ASN A 169 -1.45 2.99 11.98
N ASP A 170 -2.47 3.56 11.35
CA ASP A 170 -3.59 2.81 10.74
C ASP A 170 -4.41 1.93 11.72
N TYR A 171 -4.23 2.07 13.04
CA TYR A 171 -4.92 1.23 14.04
C TYR A 171 -6.44 1.26 13.90
N THR A 172 -7.02 2.41 13.61
CA THR A 172 -8.47 2.56 13.40
C THR A 172 -8.97 1.74 12.21
N SER A 173 -8.13 1.53 11.18
CA SER A 173 -8.49 0.73 10.00
C SER A 173 -8.73 -0.75 10.32
N TYR A 174 -8.26 -1.24 11.48
CA TYR A 174 -8.49 -2.63 11.91
C TYR A 174 -9.97 -2.93 12.09
N TYR A 175 -10.72 -1.94 12.54
CA TYR A 175 -12.12 -2.06 12.97
C TYR A 175 -13.13 -1.52 11.95
N LEU A 176 -12.67 -0.84 10.91
CA LEU A 176 -13.56 -0.32 9.88
C LEU A 176 -14.11 -1.45 8.99
N PRO A 177 -15.34 -1.30 8.47
CA PRO A 177 -15.85 -2.17 7.41
C PRO A 177 -14.98 -2.09 6.15
N ALA A 178 -14.88 -3.19 5.39
CA ALA A 178 -14.07 -3.24 4.17
C ALA A 178 -14.41 -2.13 3.16
N ARG A 179 -15.71 -1.78 3.02
CA ARG A 179 -16.20 -0.66 2.16
C ARG A 179 -15.69 0.72 2.58
N GLN A 180 -15.21 0.86 3.83
CA GLN A 180 -14.63 2.09 4.37
C GLN A 180 -13.09 2.02 4.48
N GLY A 181 -12.47 1.08 3.77
CA GLY A 181 -11.03 0.87 3.79
C GLY A 181 -10.53 0.01 4.95
N GLY A 182 -11.42 -0.63 5.68
CA GLY A 182 -11.06 -1.54 6.77
C GLY A 182 -10.32 -2.77 6.26
N ARG A 183 -9.26 -3.15 6.97
CA ARG A 183 -8.37 -4.26 6.58
C ARG A 183 -8.50 -5.47 7.49
N GLY A 184 -9.27 -5.34 8.57
CA GLY A 184 -9.46 -6.38 9.57
C GLY A 184 -8.20 -6.64 10.40
N PHE A 185 -8.36 -7.49 11.41
CA PHE A 185 -7.30 -7.84 12.35
C PHE A 185 -7.31 -9.35 12.64
N ILE A 186 -6.25 -9.81 13.28
CA ILE A 186 -6.16 -11.09 13.98
C ILE A 186 -6.03 -10.83 15.48
N VAL A 187 -6.47 -11.77 16.27
CA VAL A 187 -6.30 -11.73 17.73
C VAL A 187 -5.09 -12.55 18.10
N LEU A 188 -4.12 -11.94 18.75
CA LEU A 188 -2.92 -12.60 19.27
C LEU A 188 -3.04 -12.75 20.78
N SER A 189 -2.77 -13.94 21.33
CA SER A 189 -2.72 -14.15 22.77
C SER A 189 -1.34 -13.79 23.34
N LYS A 190 -1.31 -13.37 24.63
CA LYS A 190 -0.08 -13.11 25.36
C LYS A 190 0.84 -14.33 25.43
N LYS A 191 0.25 -15.54 25.52
CA LYS A 191 1.02 -16.80 25.51
C LYS A 191 1.78 -16.98 24.20
N LEU A 192 1.12 -16.70 23.05
CA LEU A 192 1.79 -16.78 21.74
C LEU A 192 2.82 -15.66 21.58
N LEU A 193 2.53 -14.44 22.08
CA LEU A 193 3.52 -13.38 22.11
C LEU A 193 4.78 -13.81 22.86
N SER A 194 4.67 -14.39 24.07
CA SER A 194 5.83 -14.86 24.85
C SER A 194 6.67 -15.85 24.05
N GLN A 195 6.05 -16.82 23.39
CA GLN A 195 6.77 -17.76 22.52
C GLN A 195 7.49 -17.08 21.34
N ILE A 196 6.87 -16.06 20.73
CA ILE A 196 7.49 -15.28 19.64
C ILE A 196 8.70 -14.48 20.16
N LEU A 197 8.62 -13.95 21.37
CA LEU A 197 9.70 -13.17 21.97
C LEU A 197 10.93 -14.01 22.28
N GLU A 198 10.75 -15.31 22.54
CA GLU A 198 11.83 -16.29 22.81
C GLU A 198 12.54 -16.81 21.54
N ILE A 199 12.00 -16.57 20.35
CA ILE A 199 12.64 -16.99 19.08
C ILE A 199 13.87 -16.10 18.83
N ASP A 200 15.03 -16.68 18.57
CA ASP A 200 16.28 -15.99 18.23
C ASP A 200 16.30 -15.45 16.78
#